data_e9a30238c0c6413eb9dbcedfd5ea303c
#
_entry.id   e9a30238c0c6413eb9dbcedfd5ea303c
#
_cell.length_a   1.000
_cell.length_b   1.000
_cell.length_c   1.000
_cell.angle_alpha   90.00
_cell.angle_beta   90.00
_cell.angle_gamma   90.00
#
_symmetry.space_group_name_H-M   'P 1'
#
loop_
_entity.id
_entity.type
_entity.pdbx_description
1 polymer ?
#
loop_
_entity_poly.entity_id
_entity_poly.type
_entity_poly.pdbx_seq_one_letter_code
_entity_poly.pdbx_strand_id
1 'polypeptide(L)'
;MIDFSSPEGVTNSATWCATNAVPLVVGATGLGEAERAALVATASTVGVIVASNFSVGAVLSERFAAMAAPYFERVEIVELHHDRKVDAPSGTSIATATAIAEARRHGGLAALEDPTMRHTIDGARGANAAEGIKIHSVRLPGLVAHQEILFGSAGEGLTIRHDSFDRQSFVHGVALAASAIAATPGLLDGIASLIA
;
A
#
# COMPACT_ATOMS: atom_id res chain seq x y z
N MET A 1 -4.98 21.04 6.55
CA MET A 1 -4.62 21.12 5.12
C MET A 1 -4.61 19.71 4.54
N ILE A 2 -4.89 19.56 3.22
CA ILE A 2 -4.78 18.27 2.50
C ILE A 2 -3.90 18.52 1.28
N ASP A 3 -2.83 17.71 1.10
CA ASP A 3 -1.83 17.88 0.06
C ASP A 3 -1.62 16.60 -0.75
N PHE A 4 -1.95 16.64 -2.05
CA PHE A 4 -1.71 15.59 -3.05
C PHE A 4 -0.84 16.12 -4.21
N SER A 5 0.04 17.07 -3.94
CA SER A 5 0.86 17.74 -4.96
C SER A 5 2.13 16.94 -5.34
N SER A 6 3.28 17.48 -5.07
CA SER A 6 4.59 16.91 -5.35
C SER A 6 5.45 16.90 -4.08
N PRO A 7 6.58 16.16 -4.04
CA PRO A 7 7.51 16.21 -2.92
C PRO A 7 7.89 17.62 -2.48
N GLU A 8 8.25 18.49 -3.44
CA GLU A 8 8.56 19.90 -3.16
C GLU A 8 7.36 20.65 -2.56
N GLY A 9 6.15 20.43 -3.12
CA GLY A 9 4.89 21.00 -2.59
C GLY A 9 4.63 20.59 -1.17
N VAL A 10 4.86 19.32 -0.84
CA VAL A 10 4.69 18.79 0.53
C VAL A 10 5.62 19.48 1.52
N THR A 11 6.88 19.76 1.17
CA THR A 11 7.81 20.47 2.05
C THR A 11 7.31 21.89 2.36
N ASN A 12 6.78 22.58 1.34
CA ASN A 12 6.21 23.92 1.50
C ASN A 12 4.95 23.88 2.39
N SER A 13 4.06 22.92 2.13
CA SER A 13 2.85 22.69 2.93
C SER A 13 3.16 22.37 4.39
N ALA A 14 4.17 21.52 4.63
CA ALA A 14 4.62 21.14 5.96
C ALA A 14 5.11 22.35 6.76
N THR A 15 5.98 23.17 6.15
CA THR A 15 6.50 24.40 6.76
C THR A 15 5.38 25.39 7.09
N TRP A 16 4.45 25.59 6.17
CA TRP A 16 3.32 26.49 6.36
C TRP A 16 2.40 25.98 7.47
N CYS A 17 2.09 24.69 7.51
CA CYS A 17 1.25 24.05 8.50
C CYS A 17 1.84 24.18 9.93
N ALA A 18 3.14 23.92 10.07
CA ALA A 18 3.83 24.09 11.35
C ALA A 18 3.75 25.54 11.86
N THR A 19 3.98 26.52 10.95
CA THR A 19 3.96 27.95 11.30
C THR A 19 2.58 28.44 11.71
N ASN A 20 1.52 27.90 11.07
CA ASN A 20 0.14 28.36 11.27
C ASN A 20 -0.70 27.46 12.20
N ALA A 21 -0.09 26.45 12.80
CA ALA A 21 -0.75 25.47 13.67
C ALA A 21 -1.93 24.76 12.98
N VAL A 22 -1.77 24.39 11.69
CA VAL A 22 -2.78 23.70 10.90
C VAL A 22 -2.37 22.24 10.69
N PRO A 23 -3.18 21.23 11.07
CA PRO A 23 -2.90 19.83 10.81
C PRO A 23 -2.80 19.52 9.31
N LEU A 24 -1.99 18.50 8.94
CA LEU A 24 -1.64 18.18 7.55
C LEU A 24 -1.89 16.72 7.19
N VAL A 25 -2.74 16.49 6.16
CA VAL A 25 -2.90 15.18 5.51
C VAL A 25 -2.14 15.19 4.18
N VAL A 26 -1.26 14.22 3.96
CA VAL A 26 -0.41 14.10 2.78
C VAL A 26 -0.71 12.81 2.03
N GLY A 27 -1.06 12.94 0.75
CA GLY A 27 -1.27 11.84 -0.18
C GLY A 27 -0.32 11.87 -1.38
N ALA A 28 0.65 12.77 -1.41
CA ALA A 28 1.69 12.79 -2.42
C ALA A 28 2.62 11.57 -2.23
N THR A 29 3.03 10.97 -3.34
CA THR A 29 3.94 9.82 -3.38
C THR A 29 5.35 10.24 -3.81
N GLY A 30 6.33 9.34 -3.67
CA GLY A 30 7.70 9.64 -4.06
C GLY A 30 8.44 10.54 -3.07
N LEU A 31 7.97 10.65 -1.83
CA LEU A 31 8.63 11.42 -0.78
C LEU A 31 9.99 10.81 -0.43
N GLY A 32 11.04 11.60 -0.54
CA GLY A 32 12.38 11.25 -0.15
C GLY A 32 12.64 11.48 1.35
N GLU A 33 13.89 11.34 1.74
CA GLU A 33 14.30 11.47 3.14
C GLU A 33 14.11 12.91 3.66
N ALA A 34 14.36 13.91 2.81
CA ALA A 34 14.20 15.33 3.17
C ALA A 34 12.74 15.70 3.45
N GLU A 35 11.81 15.25 2.59
CA GLU A 35 10.37 15.47 2.78
C GLU A 35 9.85 14.76 4.03
N ARG A 36 10.28 13.50 4.26
CA ARG A 36 9.92 12.75 5.46
C ARG A 36 10.44 13.44 6.73
N ALA A 37 11.66 13.96 6.71
CA ALA A 37 12.22 14.74 7.82
C ALA A 37 11.41 16.02 8.10
N ALA A 38 10.97 16.72 7.05
CA ALA A 38 10.11 17.89 7.17
C ALA A 38 8.76 17.55 7.82
N LEU A 39 8.14 16.43 7.43
CA LEU A 39 6.88 15.95 8.01
C LEU A 39 7.05 15.56 9.50
N VAL A 40 8.15 14.89 9.86
CA VAL A 40 8.48 14.57 11.25
C VAL A 40 8.66 15.84 12.08
N ALA A 41 9.37 16.85 11.57
CA ALA A 41 9.52 18.14 12.23
C ALA A 41 8.17 18.84 12.42
N THR A 42 7.31 18.85 11.39
CA THR A 42 5.96 19.42 11.46
C THR A 42 5.09 18.70 12.50
N ALA A 43 5.23 17.40 12.61
CA ALA A 43 4.48 16.57 13.54
C ALA A 43 4.79 16.83 15.01
N SER A 44 5.88 17.57 15.31
CA SER A 44 6.15 18.05 16.68
C SER A 44 5.24 19.19 17.12
N THR A 45 4.57 19.86 16.18
CA THR A 45 3.69 21.01 16.45
C THR A 45 2.22 20.75 16.12
N VAL A 46 1.94 19.96 15.08
CA VAL A 46 0.56 19.65 14.63
C VAL A 46 0.45 18.18 14.26
N GLY A 47 -0.77 17.65 14.23
CA GLY A 47 -1.01 16.30 13.70
C GLY A 47 -0.67 16.22 12.21
N VAL A 48 0.04 15.17 11.81
CA VAL A 48 0.38 14.87 10.41
C VAL A 48 -0.03 13.43 10.10
N ILE A 49 -0.80 13.24 9.02
CA ILE A 49 -1.11 11.92 8.47
C ILE A 49 -0.53 11.86 7.06
N VAL A 50 0.35 10.92 6.81
CA VAL A 50 0.91 10.65 5.48
C VAL A 50 0.56 9.23 5.04
N ALA A 51 0.04 9.06 3.83
CA ALA A 51 -0.25 7.74 3.30
C ALA A 51 0.00 7.67 1.79
N SER A 52 0.60 6.59 1.34
CA SER A 52 0.76 6.29 -0.09
C SER A 52 -0.54 5.82 -0.75
N ASN A 53 -1.52 5.41 0.05
CA ASN A 53 -2.82 4.95 -0.43
C ASN A 53 -3.93 5.32 0.57
N PHE A 54 -4.96 6.01 0.08
CA PHE A 54 -6.16 6.38 0.83
C PHE A 54 -7.37 5.52 0.49
N SER A 55 -7.22 4.48 -0.34
CA SER A 55 -8.31 3.54 -0.61
C SER A 55 -8.55 2.63 0.59
N VAL A 56 -9.67 2.80 1.26
CA VAL A 56 -10.06 1.94 2.41
C VAL A 56 -10.11 0.47 2.00
N GLY A 57 -10.63 0.16 0.81
CA GLY A 57 -10.68 -1.21 0.30
C GLY A 57 -9.29 -1.82 0.07
N ALA A 58 -8.32 -1.03 -0.41
CA ALA A 58 -6.95 -1.50 -0.57
C ALA A 58 -6.29 -1.80 0.79
N VAL A 59 -6.47 -0.92 1.77
CA VAL A 59 -5.96 -1.11 3.14
C VAL A 59 -6.58 -2.33 3.81
N LEU A 60 -7.90 -2.52 3.67
CA LEU A 60 -8.58 -3.69 4.20
C LEU A 60 -8.13 -4.98 3.51
N SER A 61 -7.94 -4.98 2.19
CA SER A 61 -7.46 -6.16 1.47
C SER A 61 -6.06 -6.58 1.92
N GLU A 62 -5.16 -5.62 2.18
CA GLU A 62 -3.83 -5.89 2.75
C GLU A 62 -3.93 -6.49 4.16
N ARG A 63 -4.76 -5.91 5.05
CA ARG A 63 -4.99 -6.43 6.41
C ARG A 63 -5.57 -7.85 6.38
N PHE A 64 -6.58 -8.11 5.56
CA PHE A 64 -7.16 -9.44 5.42
C PHE A 64 -6.16 -10.45 4.86
N ALA A 65 -5.33 -10.03 3.93
CA ALA A 65 -4.26 -10.86 3.38
C ALA A 65 -3.21 -11.21 4.45
N ALA A 66 -2.79 -10.25 5.25
CA ALA A 66 -1.87 -10.49 6.37
C ALA A 66 -2.50 -11.44 7.41
N MET A 67 -3.80 -11.28 7.73
CA MET A 67 -4.52 -12.19 8.63
C MET A 67 -4.61 -13.62 8.08
N ALA A 68 -4.84 -13.79 6.78
CA ALA A 68 -4.95 -15.10 6.14
C ALA A 68 -3.59 -15.79 5.96
N ALA A 69 -2.53 -15.02 5.78
CA ALA A 69 -1.22 -15.49 5.35
C ALA A 69 -0.60 -16.64 6.18
N PRO A 70 -0.75 -16.72 7.52
CA PRO A 70 -0.21 -17.82 8.31
C PRO A 70 -0.93 -19.17 8.11
N TYR A 71 -2.12 -19.17 7.51
CA TYR A 71 -2.98 -20.34 7.39
C TYR A 71 -2.92 -21.04 6.03
N PHE A 72 -2.24 -20.40 5.04
CA PHE A 72 -2.12 -20.94 3.69
C PHE A 72 -0.69 -21.29 3.33
N GLU A 73 -0.55 -22.40 2.57
CA GLU A 73 0.77 -22.89 2.15
C GLU A 73 1.46 -21.93 1.19
N ARG A 74 0.70 -21.33 0.25
CA ARG A 74 1.22 -20.47 -0.80
C ARG A 74 0.37 -19.25 -1.03
N VAL A 75 0.99 -18.19 -1.56
CA VAL A 75 0.32 -16.94 -1.96
C VAL A 75 1.02 -16.32 -3.16
N GLU A 76 0.24 -15.79 -4.08
CA GLU A 76 0.69 -14.97 -5.21
C GLU A 76 -0.20 -13.75 -5.35
N ILE A 77 0.33 -12.68 -5.94
CA ILE A 77 -0.39 -11.42 -6.15
C ILE A 77 -0.47 -11.12 -7.64
N VAL A 78 -1.65 -10.73 -8.12
CA VAL A 78 -1.85 -10.18 -9.47
C VAL A 78 -2.30 -8.74 -9.33
N GLU A 79 -1.51 -7.79 -9.84
CA GLU A 79 -1.88 -6.38 -9.87
C GLU A 79 -2.17 -5.94 -11.30
N LEU A 80 -3.23 -5.15 -11.48
CA LEU A 80 -3.69 -4.76 -12.81
C LEU A 80 -3.90 -3.24 -12.83
N HIS A 81 -3.21 -2.57 -13.75
CA HIS A 81 -3.29 -1.12 -13.91
C HIS A 81 -3.44 -0.72 -15.37
N HIS A 82 -3.78 0.56 -15.56
CA HIS A 82 -3.81 1.17 -16.88
C HIS A 82 -2.41 1.11 -17.54
N ASP A 83 -2.38 1.12 -18.86
CA ASP A 83 -1.18 1.01 -19.70
C ASP A 83 -0.18 2.18 -19.57
N ARG A 84 -0.61 3.31 -18.97
CA ARG A 84 0.25 4.48 -18.72
C ARG A 84 1.00 4.44 -17.38
N LYS A 85 0.80 3.38 -16.56
CA LYS A 85 1.56 3.20 -15.31
C LYS A 85 2.98 2.75 -15.65
N VAL A 86 3.97 3.57 -15.29
CA VAL A 86 5.37 3.40 -15.70
C VAL A 86 6.16 2.41 -14.83
N ASP A 87 5.74 2.22 -13.59
CA ASP A 87 6.38 1.29 -12.64
C ASP A 87 5.65 -0.06 -12.63
N ALA A 88 6.40 -1.11 -12.39
CA ALA A 88 5.90 -2.47 -12.12
C ALA A 88 6.92 -3.24 -11.25
N PRO A 89 6.48 -3.96 -10.20
CA PRO A 89 5.12 -3.98 -9.66
C PRO A 89 4.70 -2.65 -9.02
N SER A 90 3.39 -2.50 -8.74
CA SER A 90 2.88 -1.33 -8.03
C SER A 90 3.39 -1.27 -6.58
N GLY A 91 3.59 -0.05 -6.04
CA GLY A 91 3.98 0.13 -4.65
C GLY A 91 3.02 -0.52 -3.64
N THR A 92 1.71 -0.50 -3.92
CA THR A 92 0.69 -1.17 -3.10
C THR A 92 0.90 -2.69 -3.07
N SER A 93 1.21 -3.30 -4.21
CA SER A 93 1.45 -4.76 -4.26
C SER A 93 2.74 -5.17 -3.57
N ILE A 94 3.76 -4.32 -3.62
CA ILE A 94 5.01 -4.53 -2.87
C ILE A 94 4.73 -4.44 -1.36
N ALA A 95 3.97 -3.43 -0.91
CA ALA A 95 3.59 -3.29 0.50
C ALA A 95 2.75 -4.49 0.98
N THR A 96 1.77 -4.92 0.18
CA THR A 96 0.97 -6.12 0.46
C THR A 96 1.84 -7.37 0.59
N ALA A 97 2.79 -7.59 -0.32
CA ALA A 97 3.72 -8.73 -0.24
C ALA A 97 4.58 -8.67 1.03
N THR A 98 5.03 -7.48 1.42
CA THR A 98 5.80 -7.28 2.66
C THR A 98 4.95 -7.62 3.89
N ALA A 99 3.72 -7.12 3.97
CA ALA A 99 2.80 -7.39 5.09
C ALA A 99 2.48 -8.90 5.21
N ILE A 100 2.25 -9.58 4.08
CA ILE A 100 2.05 -11.03 4.02
C ILE A 100 3.30 -11.78 4.50
N ALA A 101 4.50 -11.40 4.02
CA ALA A 101 5.76 -12.02 4.40
C ALA A 101 6.02 -11.89 5.91
N GLU A 102 5.78 -10.70 6.47
CA GLU A 102 5.89 -10.46 7.92
C GLU A 102 4.92 -11.33 8.74
N ALA A 103 3.66 -11.40 8.30
CA ALA A 103 2.65 -12.22 8.98
C ALA A 103 3.01 -13.73 8.93
N ARG A 104 3.51 -14.22 7.79
CA ARG A 104 3.99 -15.60 7.64
C ARG A 104 5.16 -15.89 8.58
N ARG A 105 6.14 -14.99 8.62
CA ARG A 105 7.32 -15.13 9.51
C ARG A 105 6.91 -15.13 10.98
N HIS A 106 6.00 -14.27 11.40
CA HIS A 106 5.45 -14.28 12.76
C HIS A 106 4.68 -15.56 13.06
N GLY A 107 4.05 -16.18 12.05
CA GLY A 107 3.41 -17.50 12.13
C GLY A 107 4.40 -18.67 12.10
N GLY A 108 5.71 -18.42 12.06
CA GLY A 108 6.75 -19.47 12.05
C GLY A 108 6.93 -20.17 10.69
N LEU A 109 6.40 -19.59 9.59
CA LEU A 109 6.52 -20.17 8.27
C LEU A 109 7.82 -19.70 7.57
N ALA A 110 8.42 -20.60 6.81
CA ALA A 110 9.59 -20.28 5.98
C ALA A 110 9.19 -19.43 4.76
N ALA A 111 10.20 -18.83 4.14
CA ALA A 111 10.07 -18.17 2.84
C ALA A 111 9.52 -19.14 1.79
N LEU A 112 8.80 -18.60 0.80
CA LEU A 112 8.22 -19.39 -0.28
C LEU A 112 9.28 -19.71 -1.33
N GLU A 113 9.39 -21.00 -1.68
CA GLU A 113 10.20 -21.44 -2.81
C GLU A 113 9.33 -21.56 -4.06
N ASP A 114 9.90 -21.20 -5.22
CA ASP A 114 9.21 -21.39 -6.49
C ASP A 114 9.20 -22.89 -6.84
N PRO A 115 8.03 -23.53 -6.98
CA PRO A 115 7.95 -24.95 -7.33
C PRO A 115 8.25 -25.23 -8.82
N THR A 116 8.45 -24.18 -9.61
CA THR A 116 8.65 -24.30 -11.05
C THR A 116 10.04 -24.85 -11.38
N MET A 117 10.10 -26.04 -11.89
CA MET A 117 11.35 -26.72 -12.26
C MET A 117 11.92 -26.23 -13.60
N ARG A 118 11.08 -25.68 -14.48
CA ARG A 118 11.50 -25.26 -15.83
C ARG A 118 10.70 -24.04 -16.29
N HIS A 119 11.39 -22.98 -16.64
CA HIS A 119 10.83 -21.80 -17.29
C HIS A 119 10.88 -21.99 -18.81
N THR A 120 9.75 -22.03 -19.49
CA THR A 120 9.67 -22.09 -20.96
C THR A 120 9.88 -20.72 -21.58
N ILE A 121 9.47 -19.66 -20.87
CA ILE A 121 9.67 -18.26 -21.23
C ILE A 121 10.13 -17.54 -19.97
N ASP A 122 11.18 -16.72 -20.08
CA ASP A 122 11.69 -15.93 -18.96
C ASP A 122 10.61 -14.98 -18.44
N GLY A 123 10.54 -14.83 -17.12
CA GLY A 123 9.58 -13.96 -16.46
C GLY A 123 8.16 -14.55 -16.33
N ALA A 124 7.89 -15.77 -16.86
CA ALA A 124 6.57 -16.39 -16.80
C ALA A 124 5.99 -16.51 -15.38
N ARG A 125 6.85 -16.58 -14.35
CA ARG A 125 6.47 -16.69 -12.94
C ARG A 125 6.41 -15.35 -12.21
N GLY A 126 6.37 -14.23 -12.95
CA GLY A 126 6.31 -12.91 -12.34
C GLY A 126 7.60 -12.49 -11.61
N ALA A 127 7.52 -11.41 -10.87
CA ALA A 127 8.63 -10.89 -10.07
C ALA A 127 8.66 -11.49 -8.65
N ASN A 128 9.86 -11.76 -8.13
CA ASN A 128 10.03 -12.08 -6.71
C ASN A 128 9.91 -10.82 -5.86
N ALA A 129 9.02 -10.84 -4.90
CA ALA A 129 8.93 -9.85 -3.84
C ALA A 129 9.44 -10.43 -2.50
N ALA A 130 9.01 -9.86 -1.37
CA ALA A 130 9.43 -10.28 -0.05
C ALA A 130 9.20 -11.79 0.17
N GLU A 131 10.21 -12.49 0.68
CA GLU A 131 10.14 -13.90 1.10
C GLU A 131 9.63 -14.85 -0.02
N GLY A 132 9.96 -14.55 -1.30
CA GLY A 132 9.60 -15.40 -2.43
C GLY A 132 8.15 -15.29 -2.92
N ILE A 133 7.36 -14.36 -2.38
CA ILE A 133 6.00 -14.07 -2.87
C ILE A 133 6.09 -13.54 -4.30
N LYS A 134 5.32 -14.12 -5.22
CA LYS A 134 5.28 -13.70 -6.62
C LYS A 134 4.28 -12.57 -6.83
N ILE A 135 4.69 -11.56 -7.61
CA ILE A 135 3.80 -10.50 -8.10
C ILE A 135 3.76 -10.54 -9.64
N HIS A 136 2.57 -10.60 -10.19
CA HIS A 136 2.28 -10.55 -11.62
C HIS A 136 1.67 -9.19 -11.94
N SER A 137 2.24 -8.48 -12.92
CA SER A 137 1.80 -7.12 -13.28
C SER A 137 1.11 -7.13 -14.63
N VAL A 138 -0.14 -6.68 -14.68
CA VAL A 138 -0.94 -6.51 -15.90
C VAL A 138 -1.05 -5.02 -16.24
N ARG A 139 -0.86 -4.66 -17.51
CA ARG A 139 -1.00 -3.29 -18.04
C ARG A 139 -1.92 -3.32 -19.25
N LEU A 140 -3.14 -2.78 -19.11
CA LEU A 140 -4.13 -2.75 -20.20
C LEU A 140 -4.92 -1.43 -20.22
N PRO A 141 -5.30 -0.92 -21.40
CA PRO A 141 -6.28 0.16 -21.52
C PRO A 141 -7.60 -0.21 -20.83
N GLY A 142 -8.24 0.76 -20.18
CA GLY A 142 -9.52 0.56 -19.49
C GLY A 142 -9.40 0.09 -18.04
N LEU A 143 -8.26 -0.42 -17.61
CA LEU A 143 -7.98 -0.67 -16.19
C LEU A 143 -7.66 0.64 -15.46
N VAL A 144 -7.87 0.65 -14.14
CA VAL A 144 -7.47 1.77 -13.27
C VAL A 144 -6.44 1.29 -12.26
N ALA A 145 -6.86 0.63 -11.18
CA ALA A 145 -5.97 0.05 -10.18
C ALA A 145 -6.70 -1.11 -9.47
N HIS A 146 -6.21 -2.31 -9.66
CA HIS A 146 -6.83 -3.53 -9.14
C HIS A 146 -5.77 -4.45 -8.57
N GLN A 147 -6.13 -5.25 -7.58
CA GLN A 147 -5.24 -6.26 -7.01
C GLN A 147 -6.03 -7.50 -6.61
N GLU A 148 -5.52 -8.66 -6.99
CA GLU A 148 -5.94 -9.97 -6.50
C GLU A 148 -4.81 -10.60 -5.69
N ILE A 149 -5.14 -11.13 -4.52
CA ILE A 149 -4.26 -11.89 -3.65
C ILE A 149 -4.80 -13.29 -3.60
N LEU A 150 -4.03 -14.24 -4.15
CA LEU A 150 -4.43 -15.61 -4.36
C LEU A 150 -3.70 -16.50 -3.35
N PHE A 151 -4.42 -17.03 -2.38
CA PHE A 151 -3.93 -18.02 -1.42
C PHE A 151 -4.33 -19.42 -1.85
N GLY A 152 -3.46 -20.40 -1.61
CA GLY A 152 -3.72 -21.79 -1.92
C GLY A 152 -3.12 -22.74 -0.89
N SER A 153 -3.87 -23.80 -0.58
CA SER A 153 -3.48 -24.97 0.16
C SER A 153 -4.07 -26.22 -0.48
N ALA A 154 -3.67 -27.41 -0.04
CA ALA A 154 -4.26 -28.65 -0.53
C ALA A 154 -5.78 -28.69 -0.27
N GLY A 155 -6.58 -28.69 -1.34
CA GLY A 155 -8.04 -28.80 -1.28
C GLY A 155 -8.81 -27.49 -1.14
N GLU A 156 -8.13 -26.33 -0.96
CA GLU A 156 -8.82 -25.04 -0.84
C GLU A 156 -8.01 -23.89 -1.42
N GLY A 157 -8.68 -22.78 -1.71
CA GLY A 157 -8.10 -21.51 -2.08
C GLY A 157 -8.92 -20.35 -1.53
N LEU A 158 -8.26 -19.22 -1.28
CA LEU A 158 -8.89 -17.96 -0.90
C LEU A 158 -8.41 -16.88 -1.85
N THR A 159 -9.33 -16.10 -2.42
CA THR A 159 -9.00 -14.92 -3.22
C THR A 159 -9.53 -13.68 -2.52
N ILE A 160 -8.63 -12.71 -2.31
CA ILE A 160 -9.00 -11.37 -1.85
C ILE A 160 -8.79 -10.43 -3.02
N ARG A 161 -9.85 -9.75 -3.46
CA ARG A 161 -9.79 -8.81 -4.57
C ARG A 161 -10.25 -7.42 -4.16
N HIS A 162 -9.51 -6.42 -4.60
CA HIS A 162 -9.87 -5.00 -4.53
C HIS A 162 -9.82 -4.37 -5.91
N ASP A 163 -10.86 -3.65 -6.26
CA ASP A 163 -11.00 -2.91 -7.53
C ASP A 163 -11.22 -1.42 -7.24
N SER A 164 -10.33 -0.58 -7.72
CA SER A 164 -10.51 0.87 -7.78
C SER A 164 -10.85 1.25 -9.21
N PHE A 165 -12.07 1.73 -9.44
CA PHE A 165 -12.59 2.09 -10.77
C PHE A 165 -12.31 3.54 -11.15
N ASP A 166 -12.08 4.41 -10.15
CA ASP A 166 -11.67 5.80 -10.35
C ASP A 166 -11.05 6.39 -9.07
N ARG A 167 -10.65 7.67 -9.13
CA ARG A 167 -10.04 8.37 -8.00
C ARG A 167 -11.00 8.64 -6.83
N GLN A 168 -12.31 8.48 -6.99
CA GLN A 168 -13.28 8.60 -5.89
C GLN A 168 -13.03 7.54 -4.81
N SER A 169 -12.39 6.42 -5.15
CA SER A 169 -11.97 5.40 -4.20
C SER A 169 -11.11 5.94 -3.04
N PHE A 170 -10.41 7.06 -3.23
CA PHE A 170 -9.59 7.69 -2.18
C PHE A 170 -10.38 8.63 -1.26
N VAL A 171 -11.54 9.14 -1.70
CA VAL A 171 -12.28 10.20 -0.99
C VAL A 171 -12.65 9.78 0.42
N HIS A 172 -13.12 8.55 0.60
CA HIS A 172 -13.49 8.03 1.93
C HIS A 172 -12.31 8.02 2.89
N GLY A 173 -11.15 7.50 2.49
CA GLY A 173 -9.95 7.48 3.34
C GLY A 173 -9.39 8.86 3.63
N VAL A 174 -9.48 9.79 2.65
CA VAL A 174 -9.12 11.21 2.88
C VAL A 174 -10.05 11.84 3.91
N ALA A 175 -11.35 11.56 3.82
CA ALA A 175 -12.33 12.07 4.79
C ALA A 175 -12.09 11.49 6.20
N LEU A 176 -11.78 10.20 6.30
CA LEU A 176 -11.38 9.57 7.57
C LEU A 176 -10.15 10.25 8.17
N ALA A 177 -9.10 10.43 7.39
CA ALA A 177 -7.88 11.10 7.84
C ALA A 177 -8.16 12.54 8.27
N ALA A 178 -8.92 13.30 7.47
CA ALA A 178 -9.28 14.68 7.78
C ALA A 178 -10.12 14.82 9.06
N SER A 179 -10.98 13.85 9.34
CA SER A 179 -11.79 13.82 10.56
C SER A 179 -10.99 13.42 11.79
N ALA A 180 -10.04 12.51 11.63
CA ALA A 180 -9.24 11.98 12.74
C ALA A 180 -8.06 12.88 13.13
N ILE A 181 -7.54 13.68 12.20
CA ILE A 181 -6.25 14.35 12.35
C ILE A 181 -6.18 15.32 13.52
N ALA A 182 -7.30 15.95 13.89
CA ALA A 182 -7.33 16.87 15.03
C ALA A 182 -7.09 16.17 16.39
N ALA A 183 -7.41 14.87 16.46
CA ALA A 183 -7.20 14.02 17.64
C ALA A 183 -5.97 13.10 17.49
N THR A 184 -5.19 13.24 16.41
CA THR A 184 -4.01 12.41 16.10
C THR A 184 -2.74 13.25 16.27
N PRO A 185 -2.15 13.29 17.48
CA PRO A 185 -0.91 14.03 17.69
C PRO A 185 0.27 13.29 17.02
N GLY A 186 1.24 14.05 16.55
CA GLY A 186 2.45 13.47 15.94
C GLY A 186 2.24 13.05 14.49
N LEU A 187 3.09 12.14 14.02
CA LEU A 187 3.08 11.58 12.65
C LEU A 187 2.42 10.21 12.65
N LEU A 188 1.37 10.07 11.85
CA LEU A 188 0.76 8.78 11.52
C LEU A 188 1.11 8.43 10.06
N ASP A 189 1.76 7.28 9.86
CA ASP A 189 2.03 6.72 8.52
C ASP A 189 0.96 5.69 8.16
N GLY A 190 0.27 5.93 7.06
CA GLY A 190 -0.90 5.15 6.62
C GLY A 190 -2.20 5.52 7.32
N ILE A 191 -3.30 4.96 6.82
CA ILE A 191 -4.66 5.15 7.38
C ILE A 191 -5.20 3.88 8.05
N ALA A 192 -4.39 2.82 8.15
CA ALA A 192 -4.84 1.50 8.62
C ALA A 192 -5.40 1.55 10.05
N SER A 193 -4.78 2.31 10.96
CA SER A 193 -5.22 2.47 12.35
C SER A 193 -6.48 3.33 12.51
N LEU A 194 -6.90 4.03 11.45
CA LEU A 194 -8.15 4.82 11.43
C LEU A 194 -9.35 3.99 11.00
N ILE A 195 -9.11 2.78 10.49
CA ILE A 195 -10.13 1.84 10.03
C ILE A 195 -10.33 0.82 11.17
N ALA A 196 -11.47 0.94 11.83
CA ALA A 196 -11.85 0.07 12.97
C ALA A 196 -12.11 -1.39 12.52
#